data_189e54e9441b927529400d77ec9484e8
#
_entry.id   189e54e9441b927529400d77ec9484e8
#
_cell.length_a   1.000
_cell.length_b   1.000
_cell.length_c   1.000
_cell.angle_alpha   90.00
_cell.angle_beta   90.00
_cell.angle_gamma   90.00
#
_symmetry.space_group_name_H-M   'P 1'
#
loop_
_entity.id
_entity.type
_entity.pdbx_description
1 polymer ?
#
loop_
_entity_poly.entity_id
_entity_poly.type
_entity_poly.pdbx_seq_one_letter_code
_entity_poly.pdbx_strand_id
1 'polypeptide(L)'
;MVAALVAFLPAIFSGFLADDYMLLRTLRRIGDVGAAFRKNDLGEAGNSGHFYRPVWVLWNAGLKELFGARALPFHLASLVLYAVITVEVWVLARRLVGESRAWIAAFAFALYPRHGESVAWISGSTDLTAVTLGLGALLCATAPWRLSVRLATVVFLTALAGLSKEIAYVLPLLATLIPLAFPELRRRRWWLVPGAMALVVLVIAIVRLHIVGGIAGYVAYPWTLKRMGAALGSYALASVTPPDLEVLRHKVYLLLPGLLVALVAARVWVLVRRRLRDPVRIVAFGLIWFLLTLLPTLNLAVDISTANGERLMFLGSVGLAIAFAALVDDLSDRRLRASLLGAAAVAGLSLSLLSAWNWIEAERISSRVIDSAAALAPPRGELVLLSSPESFRTAHIFPGNFDAALEWAGRHDVVASFCAPVIVRESNPGVVSFERIDSTRYRGRTTWAAPFDFPVLRKPSPLSPDCSYTRDASGPPGLGLATVVTPLPSRQPAVLAYFDGYSLRRCC
;
A
#
# COMPACT_ATOMS: atom_id res chain seq x y z
N MET A 1 16.49 -13.05 3.54
CA MET A 1 16.96 -11.76 4.08
C MET A 1 17.75 -10.95 3.03
N VAL A 2 18.89 -11.41 2.49
CA VAL A 2 19.66 -10.63 1.49
C VAL A 2 18.82 -10.26 0.27
N ALA A 3 18.04 -11.18 -0.30
CA ALA A 3 17.15 -10.88 -1.43
C ALA A 3 16.15 -9.78 -1.14
N ALA A 4 15.54 -9.77 0.06
CA ALA A 4 14.61 -8.72 0.49
C ALA A 4 15.30 -7.36 0.59
N LEU A 5 16.51 -7.31 1.15
CA LEU A 5 17.28 -6.07 1.24
C LEU A 5 17.65 -5.54 -0.15
N VAL A 6 18.18 -6.41 -1.01
CA VAL A 6 18.63 -6.02 -2.36
C VAL A 6 17.46 -5.52 -3.22
N ALA A 7 16.29 -6.16 -3.13
CA ALA A 7 15.12 -5.83 -3.95
C ALA A 7 14.64 -4.38 -3.76
N PHE A 8 14.73 -3.85 -2.53
CA PHE A 8 14.25 -2.51 -2.20
C PHE A 8 15.33 -1.57 -1.65
N LEU A 9 16.62 -1.97 -1.73
CA LEU A 9 17.73 -1.13 -1.27
C LEU A 9 17.71 0.29 -1.86
N PRO A 10 17.37 0.51 -3.15
CA PRO A 10 17.32 1.86 -3.69
C PRO A 10 16.35 2.80 -2.97
N ALA A 11 15.32 2.29 -2.29
CA ALA A 11 14.37 3.12 -1.56
C ALA A 11 15.02 3.99 -0.45
N ILE A 12 16.21 3.61 0.07
CA ILE A 12 16.94 4.44 1.05
C ILE A 12 17.38 5.80 0.51
N PHE A 13 17.41 5.96 -0.80
CA PHE A 13 17.76 7.22 -1.48
C PHE A 13 16.53 8.12 -1.72
N SER A 14 15.33 7.66 -1.35
CA SER A 14 14.13 8.48 -1.40
C SER A 14 14.06 9.41 -0.17
N GLY A 15 13.48 10.58 -0.35
CA GLY A 15 13.13 11.50 0.72
C GLY A 15 11.72 11.24 1.29
N PHE A 16 11.14 12.27 1.94
CA PHE A 16 9.76 12.23 2.39
C PHE A 16 8.78 12.49 1.24
N LEU A 17 7.65 11.80 1.26
CA LEU A 17 6.65 11.80 0.21
C LEU A 17 5.22 11.79 0.75
N ALA A 18 4.30 12.39 0.04
CA ALA A 18 2.86 12.23 0.29
C ALA A 18 2.48 12.43 1.77
N ASP A 19 1.88 11.41 2.39
CA ASP A 19 1.45 11.45 3.79
C ASP A 19 2.62 11.45 4.81
N ASP A 20 3.87 11.33 4.37
CA ASP A 20 5.02 11.42 5.26
C ASP A 20 5.12 12.82 5.89
N TYR A 21 4.71 13.87 5.16
CA TYR A 21 4.63 15.22 5.71
C TYR A 21 3.56 15.34 6.81
N MET A 22 2.45 14.61 6.66
CA MET A 22 1.44 14.51 7.71
C MET A 22 1.97 13.78 8.94
N LEU A 23 2.67 12.67 8.73
CA LEU A 23 3.36 11.97 9.81
C LEU A 23 4.32 12.91 10.54
N LEU A 24 5.17 13.64 9.83
CA LEU A 24 6.12 14.60 10.43
C LEU A 24 5.40 15.70 11.21
N ARG A 25 4.27 16.22 10.71
CA ARG A 25 3.42 17.19 11.42
C ARG A 25 2.86 16.59 12.70
N THR A 26 2.33 15.37 12.65
CA THR A 26 1.85 14.62 13.81
C THR A 26 2.95 14.43 14.84
N LEU A 27 4.14 13.99 14.41
CA LEU A 27 5.31 13.79 15.29
C LEU A 27 5.86 15.07 15.91
N ARG A 28 5.61 16.24 15.32
CA ARG A 28 5.93 17.54 15.96
C ARG A 28 4.95 17.91 17.06
N ARG A 29 3.68 17.49 16.94
CA ARG A 29 2.56 17.86 17.83
C ARG A 29 2.33 16.85 18.95
N ILE A 30 2.94 15.67 18.89
CA ILE A 30 2.89 14.68 19.95
C ILE A 30 3.70 15.19 21.15
N GLY A 31 3.00 15.58 22.21
CA GLY A 31 3.63 16.06 23.44
C GLY A 31 4.08 14.94 24.37
N ASP A 32 3.38 13.80 24.35
CA ASP A 32 3.66 12.64 25.21
C ASP A 32 3.14 11.33 24.59
N VAL A 33 3.60 10.19 25.11
CA VAL A 33 3.18 8.85 24.69
C VAL A 33 1.68 8.67 24.83
N GLY A 34 1.06 9.22 25.88
CA GLY A 34 -0.37 9.12 26.11
C GLY A 34 -1.19 9.86 25.06
N ALA A 35 -0.66 10.89 24.43
CA ALA A 35 -1.35 11.62 23.36
C ALA A 35 -1.60 10.72 22.15
N ALA A 36 -0.65 9.84 21.80
CA ALA A 36 -0.83 8.88 20.70
C ALA A 36 -2.00 7.92 20.91
N PHE A 37 -2.37 7.63 22.16
CA PHE A 37 -3.49 6.74 22.47
C PHE A 37 -4.84 7.47 22.60
N ARG A 38 -4.86 8.80 22.70
CA ARG A 38 -6.08 9.59 22.92
C ARG A 38 -6.58 10.32 21.69
N LYS A 39 -5.78 10.41 20.64
CA LYS A 39 -6.09 11.21 19.44
C LYS A 39 -6.17 10.35 18.18
N ASN A 40 -6.88 10.86 17.20
CA ASN A 40 -6.80 10.38 15.82
C ASN A 40 -5.49 10.90 15.20
N ASP A 41 -4.55 10.00 14.96
CA ASP A 41 -3.18 10.35 14.59
C ASP A 41 -3.03 11.02 13.21
N LEU A 42 -4.01 10.85 12.32
CA LEU A 42 -4.02 11.42 10.98
C LEU A 42 -5.33 12.19 10.71
N GLY A 43 -6.13 12.49 11.74
CA GLY A 43 -7.50 12.96 11.62
C GLY A 43 -7.70 14.43 11.29
N GLU A 44 -6.65 15.26 11.38
CA GLU A 44 -6.74 16.68 10.98
C GLU A 44 -6.53 16.89 9.47
N ALA A 45 -6.13 15.85 8.76
CA ALA A 45 -5.96 15.89 7.32
C ALA A 45 -7.25 15.56 6.60
N GLY A 46 -8.17 16.49 6.61
CA GLY A 46 -9.33 16.54 5.72
C GLY A 46 -10.09 15.22 5.52
N ASN A 47 -11.25 15.12 6.12
CA ASN A 47 -12.46 14.39 5.67
C ASN A 47 -12.41 12.91 5.24
N SER A 48 -11.30 12.21 5.13
CA SER A 48 -11.29 10.90 4.46
C SER A 48 -10.94 9.68 5.30
N GLY A 49 -10.50 9.84 6.55
CA GLY A 49 -10.09 8.68 7.33
C GLY A 49 -10.16 8.84 8.84
N HIS A 50 -10.61 7.78 9.49
CA HIS A 50 -10.54 7.61 10.92
C HIS A 50 -9.43 6.61 11.24
N PHE A 51 -8.18 7.11 11.42
CA PHE A 51 -7.02 6.26 11.67
C PHE A 51 -6.62 6.32 13.14
N TYR A 52 -6.49 5.14 13.75
CA TYR A 52 -6.03 4.97 15.13
C TYR A 52 -4.90 3.93 15.15
N ARG A 53 -3.65 4.39 15.16
CA ARG A 53 -2.43 3.59 15.01
C ARG A 53 -1.33 3.98 15.98
N PRO A 54 -1.60 4.04 17.29
CA PRO A 54 -0.68 4.59 18.27
C PRO A 54 0.68 3.88 18.31
N VAL A 55 0.74 2.57 18.12
CA VAL A 55 2.02 1.82 18.13
C VAL A 55 2.90 2.22 16.96
N TRP A 56 2.34 2.38 15.76
CA TRP A 56 3.10 2.84 14.59
C TRP A 56 3.56 4.29 14.74
N VAL A 57 2.74 5.16 15.31
CA VAL A 57 3.11 6.56 15.59
C VAL A 57 4.27 6.60 16.60
N LEU A 58 4.20 5.82 17.67
CA LEU A 58 5.27 5.75 18.68
C LEU A 58 6.56 5.15 18.11
N TRP A 59 6.48 4.17 17.22
CA TRP A 59 7.63 3.63 16.49
C TRP A 59 8.37 4.75 15.72
N ASN A 60 7.61 5.54 14.94
CA ASN A 60 8.18 6.65 14.18
C ASN A 60 8.63 7.81 15.06
N ALA A 61 7.96 8.07 16.19
CA ALA A 61 8.41 9.04 17.17
C ALA A 61 9.78 8.65 17.74
N GLY A 62 9.96 7.38 18.10
CA GLY A 62 11.26 6.86 18.55
C GLY A 62 12.35 7.02 17.50
N LEU A 63 12.07 6.73 16.23
CA LEU A 63 13.04 6.94 15.14
C LEU A 63 13.40 8.43 15.02
N LYS A 64 12.41 9.33 15.08
CA LYS A 64 12.63 10.78 15.01
C LYS A 64 13.47 11.28 16.19
N GLU A 65 13.19 10.81 17.40
CA GLU A 65 13.97 11.22 18.61
C GLU A 65 15.43 10.75 18.52
N LEU A 66 15.67 9.53 18.00
CA LEU A 66 17.02 8.97 17.91
C LEU A 66 17.85 9.55 16.76
N PHE A 67 17.22 9.86 15.62
CA PHE A 67 17.93 10.17 14.38
C PHE A 67 17.54 11.51 13.75
N GLY A 68 16.61 12.24 14.36
CA GLY A 68 16.03 13.46 13.80
C GLY A 68 15.06 13.17 12.64
N ALA A 69 14.55 14.25 12.06
CA ALA A 69 13.63 14.17 10.92
C ALA A 69 14.42 14.05 9.60
N ARG A 70 15.11 12.94 9.42
CA ARG A 70 15.84 12.55 8.20
C ARG A 70 15.18 11.30 7.63
N ALA A 71 14.96 11.24 6.32
CA ALA A 71 14.24 10.10 5.69
C ALA A 71 15.01 8.77 5.78
N LEU A 72 16.34 8.79 5.65
CA LEU A 72 17.19 7.61 5.64
C LEU A 72 16.96 6.63 6.82
N PRO A 73 16.93 7.05 8.09
CA PRO A 73 16.68 6.12 9.20
C PRO A 73 15.29 5.44 9.13
N PHE A 74 14.27 6.14 8.63
CA PHE A 74 12.93 5.57 8.46
C PHE A 74 12.91 4.50 7.36
N HIS A 75 13.58 4.76 6.24
CA HIS A 75 13.73 3.76 5.16
C HIS A 75 14.54 2.54 5.61
N LEU A 76 15.64 2.76 6.35
CA LEU A 76 16.42 1.66 6.92
C LEU A 76 15.59 0.82 7.88
N ALA A 77 14.78 1.46 8.74
CA ALA A 77 13.88 0.75 9.64
C ALA A 77 12.84 -0.07 8.86
N SER A 78 12.28 0.47 7.77
CA SER A 78 11.36 -0.26 6.89
C SER A 78 12.03 -1.48 6.24
N LEU A 79 13.27 -1.35 5.75
CA LEU A 79 14.03 -2.48 5.19
C LEU A 79 14.34 -3.55 6.23
N VAL A 80 14.70 -3.16 7.46
CA VAL A 80 14.92 -4.10 8.57
C VAL A 80 13.64 -4.86 8.89
N LEU A 81 12.50 -4.17 9.04
CA LEU A 81 11.21 -4.83 9.27
C LEU A 81 10.87 -5.79 8.12
N TYR A 82 11.09 -5.40 6.87
CA TYR A 82 10.83 -6.25 5.71
C TYR A 82 11.71 -7.51 5.71
N ALA A 83 12.98 -7.37 6.09
CA ALA A 83 13.90 -8.50 6.25
C ALA A 83 13.44 -9.44 7.39
N VAL A 84 12.99 -8.90 8.53
CA VAL A 84 12.41 -9.66 9.64
C VAL A 84 11.17 -10.42 9.19
N ILE A 85 10.23 -9.76 8.51
CA ILE A 85 9.03 -10.40 7.96
C ILE A 85 9.40 -11.56 7.02
N THR A 86 10.41 -11.37 6.16
CA THR A 86 10.88 -12.44 5.26
C THR A 86 11.38 -13.67 6.03
N VAL A 87 12.10 -13.46 7.14
CA VAL A 87 12.51 -14.54 8.04
C VAL A 87 11.30 -15.18 8.73
N GLU A 88 10.35 -14.39 9.20
CA GLU A 88 9.12 -14.90 9.82
C GLU A 88 8.29 -15.73 8.84
N VAL A 89 8.19 -15.31 7.57
CA VAL A 89 7.56 -16.10 6.50
C VAL A 89 8.28 -17.41 6.29
N TRP A 90 9.61 -17.40 6.25
CA TRP A 90 10.40 -18.65 6.17
C TRP A 90 10.14 -19.57 7.35
N VAL A 91 10.21 -19.07 8.60
CA VAL A 91 9.97 -19.87 9.81
C VAL A 91 8.56 -20.45 9.82
N LEU A 92 7.55 -19.63 9.47
CA LEU A 92 6.16 -20.06 9.41
C LEU A 92 5.98 -21.14 8.33
N ALA A 93 6.43 -20.89 7.11
CA ALA A 93 6.36 -21.84 6.01
C ALA A 93 7.10 -23.15 6.33
N ARG A 94 8.28 -23.09 6.97
CA ARG A 94 9.03 -24.26 7.41
C ARG A 94 8.21 -25.15 8.35
N ARG A 95 7.46 -24.54 9.29
CA ARG A 95 6.59 -25.27 10.21
C ARG A 95 5.36 -25.89 9.53
N LEU A 96 4.84 -25.20 8.48
CA LEU A 96 3.62 -25.60 7.80
C LEU A 96 3.87 -26.61 6.66
N VAL A 97 4.90 -26.38 5.86
CA VAL A 97 5.06 -27.05 4.56
C VAL A 97 6.44 -27.66 4.32
N GLY A 98 7.34 -27.58 5.32
CA GLY A 98 8.68 -28.16 5.29
C GLY A 98 9.74 -27.24 4.69
N GLU A 99 11.02 -27.66 4.80
CA GLU A 99 12.19 -26.81 4.55
C GLU A 99 12.31 -26.36 3.08
N SER A 100 12.16 -27.28 2.11
CA SER A 100 12.29 -26.95 0.68
C SER A 100 11.30 -25.86 0.24
N ARG A 101 10.03 -26.07 0.56
CA ARG A 101 8.95 -25.12 0.23
C ARG A 101 9.08 -23.80 1.01
N ALA A 102 9.63 -23.84 2.23
CA ALA A 102 9.85 -22.62 3.02
C ALA A 102 10.85 -21.68 2.36
N TRP A 103 11.94 -22.19 1.81
CA TRP A 103 12.89 -21.36 1.05
C TRP A 103 12.26 -20.74 -0.19
N ILE A 104 11.47 -21.52 -0.94
CA ILE A 104 10.77 -21.02 -2.12
C ILE A 104 9.75 -19.94 -1.72
N ALA A 105 8.98 -20.17 -0.66
CA ALA A 105 7.98 -19.21 -0.18
C ALA A 105 8.62 -17.91 0.30
N ALA A 106 9.67 -17.99 1.14
CA ALA A 106 10.38 -16.80 1.62
C ALA A 106 11.03 -16.02 0.48
N PHE A 107 11.57 -16.70 -0.51
CA PHE A 107 12.18 -16.07 -1.67
C PHE A 107 11.14 -15.40 -2.58
N ALA A 108 10.02 -16.08 -2.83
CA ALA A 108 8.90 -15.53 -3.58
C ALA A 108 8.30 -14.29 -2.88
N PHE A 109 8.16 -14.34 -1.54
CA PHE A 109 7.72 -13.19 -0.76
C PHE A 109 8.73 -12.03 -0.85
N ALA A 110 10.03 -12.31 -0.64
CA ALA A 110 11.09 -11.30 -0.64
C ALA A 110 11.26 -10.56 -1.97
N LEU A 111 10.92 -11.21 -3.08
CA LEU A 111 11.01 -10.66 -4.43
C LEU A 111 9.63 -10.32 -5.04
N TYR A 112 8.58 -10.27 -4.22
CA TYR A 112 7.26 -9.90 -4.71
C TYR A 112 7.20 -8.40 -5.00
N PRO A 113 7.07 -7.99 -6.27
CA PRO A 113 7.31 -6.60 -6.66
C PRO A 113 6.23 -5.62 -6.18
N ARG A 114 5.06 -6.12 -5.75
CA ARG A 114 3.97 -5.32 -5.21
C ARG A 114 4.11 -4.99 -3.71
N HIS A 115 5.32 -5.12 -3.18
CA HIS A 115 5.63 -4.64 -1.83
C HIS A 115 6.16 -3.21 -1.79
N GLY A 116 6.34 -2.56 -2.95
CA GLY A 116 6.91 -1.22 -3.07
C GLY A 116 6.21 -0.17 -2.20
N GLU A 117 4.88 -0.14 -2.21
CA GLU A 117 4.09 0.80 -1.41
C GLU A 117 4.28 0.60 0.11
N SER A 118 4.48 -0.64 0.58
CA SER A 118 4.73 -0.91 2.01
C SER A 118 6.18 -0.67 2.43
N VAL A 119 7.15 -0.89 1.52
CA VAL A 119 8.58 -0.89 1.87
C VAL A 119 9.26 0.43 1.53
N ALA A 120 8.96 1.02 0.35
CA ALA A 120 9.61 2.22 -0.12
C ALA A 120 8.93 3.51 0.36
N TRP A 121 7.67 3.47 0.79
CA TRP A 121 6.96 4.61 1.36
C TRP A 121 6.96 4.55 2.88
N ILE A 122 7.44 5.62 3.55
CA ILE A 122 7.56 5.65 5.03
C ILE A 122 6.20 5.49 5.69
N SER A 123 5.18 6.20 5.22
CA SER A 123 3.81 6.07 5.74
C SER A 123 3.17 4.71 5.43
N GLY A 124 3.67 4.00 4.41
CA GLY A 124 3.32 2.61 4.11
C GLY A 124 3.85 1.61 5.12
N SER A 125 4.87 1.96 5.91
CA SER A 125 5.47 1.09 6.94
C SER A 125 4.51 0.67 8.06
N THR A 126 3.29 1.23 8.10
CA THR A 126 2.19 0.72 8.95
C THR A 126 1.94 -0.76 8.72
N ASP A 127 2.03 -1.22 7.45
CA ASP A 127 1.87 -2.63 7.10
C ASP A 127 3.03 -3.46 7.64
N LEU A 128 4.26 -2.98 7.47
CA LEU A 128 5.45 -3.67 7.96
C LEU A 128 5.39 -3.88 9.47
N THR A 129 5.06 -2.83 10.24
CA THR A 129 4.96 -2.91 11.69
C THR A 129 3.88 -3.90 12.13
N ALA A 130 2.67 -3.80 11.54
CA ALA A 130 1.55 -4.67 11.90
C ALA A 130 1.80 -6.14 11.50
N VAL A 131 2.43 -6.37 10.33
CA VAL A 131 2.69 -7.73 9.82
C VAL A 131 3.83 -8.40 10.59
N THR A 132 4.92 -7.68 10.92
CA THR A 132 5.98 -8.21 11.80
C THR A 132 5.39 -8.70 13.13
N LEU A 133 4.63 -7.85 13.80
CA LEU A 133 4.01 -8.22 15.09
C LEU A 133 2.97 -9.33 14.93
N GLY A 134 2.20 -9.29 13.84
CA GLY A 134 1.16 -10.28 13.53
C GLY A 134 1.71 -11.66 13.19
N LEU A 135 2.74 -11.76 12.33
CA LEU A 135 3.42 -13.03 12.05
C LEU A 135 4.14 -13.55 13.29
N GLY A 136 4.79 -12.67 14.07
CA GLY A 136 5.34 -13.00 15.37
C GLY A 136 4.30 -13.64 16.29
N ALA A 137 3.07 -13.09 16.35
CA ALA A 137 1.98 -13.67 17.11
C ALA A 137 1.58 -15.07 16.61
N LEU A 138 1.50 -15.28 15.27
CA LEU A 138 1.18 -16.59 14.69
C LEU A 138 2.32 -17.61 14.90
N LEU A 139 3.57 -17.17 14.87
CA LEU A 139 4.71 -18.02 15.21
C LEU A 139 4.67 -18.45 16.69
N CYS A 140 4.32 -17.53 17.60
CA CYS A 140 4.12 -17.85 19.01
C CYS A 140 2.90 -18.78 19.22
N ALA A 141 1.82 -18.57 18.47
CA ALA A 141 0.64 -19.43 18.49
C ALA A 141 0.93 -20.89 18.15
N THR A 142 1.86 -21.12 17.24
CA THR A 142 2.29 -22.48 16.79
C THR A 142 3.48 -23.04 17.57
N ALA A 143 4.09 -22.25 18.46
CA ALA A 143 5.27 -22.67 19.22
C ALA A 143 4.95 -23.80 20.24
N PRO A 144 5.91 -24.69 20.55
CA PRO A 144 5.73 -25.77 21.53
C PRO A 144 5.86 -25.29 22.98
N TRP A 145 5.37 -24.08 23.26
CA TRP A 145 5.47 -23.46 24.58
C TRP A 145 4.30 -23.86 25.49
N ARG A 146 4.45 -23.65 26.81
CA ARG A 146 3.35 -23.76 27.77
C ARG A 146 2.22 -22.82 27.37
N LEU A 147 0.98 -23.25 27.59
CA LEU A 147 -0.23 -22.51 27.17
C LEU A 147 -0.25 -21.07 27.71
N SER A 148 0.13 -20.87 28.98
CA SER A 148 0.17 -19.54 29.61
C SER A 148 1.14 -18.58 28.89
N VAL A 149 2.36 -19.04 28.60
CA VAL A 149 3.35 -18.24 27.87
C VAL A 149 2.86 -17.93 26.46
N ARG A 150 2.30 -18.94 25.80
CA ARG A 150 1.75 -18.80 24.44
C ARG A 150 0.58 -17.80 24.41
N LEU A 151 -0.35 -17.86 25.36
CA LEU A 151 -1.45 -16.90 25.45
C LEU A 151 -0.94 -15.48 25.75
N ALA A 152 -0.03 -15.34 26.73
CA ALA A 152 0.52 -14.02 27.07
C ALA A 152 1.22 -13.35 25.89
N THR A 153 2.11 -14.09 25.19
CA THR A 153 2.84 -13.54 24.03
C THR A 153 1.92 -13.24 22.86
N VAL A 154 0.95 -14.11 22.57
CA VAL A 154 -0.03 -13.90 21.48
C VAL A 154 -0.92 -12.70 21.77
N VAL A 155 -1.44 -12.56 22.99
CA VAL A 155 -2.25 -11.40 23.38
C VAL A 155 -1.44 -10.10 23.22
N PHE A 156 -0.22 -10.09 23.74
CA PHE A 156 0.67 -8.92 23.67
C PHE A 156 0.97 -8.51 22.20
N LEU A 157 1.43 -9.47 21.38
CA LEU A 157 1.80 -9.19 20.00
C LEU A 157 0.57 -8.85 19.13
N THR A 158 -0.58 -9.49 19.36
CA THR A 158 -1.84 -9.15 18.67
C THR A 158 -2.31 -7.74 19.03
N ALA A 159 -2.16 -7.35 20.29
CA ALA A 159 -2.50 -5.99 20.72
C ALA A 159 -1.61 -4.96 20.02
N LEU A 160 -0.31 -5.16 20.01
CA LEU A 160 0.61 -4.26 19.33
C LEU A 160 0.36 -4.22 17.81
N ALA A 161 0.09 -5.36 17.17
CA ALA A 161 -0.23 -5.45 15.74
C ALA A 161 -1.53 -4.68 15.42
N GLY A 162 -2.60 -4.89 16.19
CA GLY A 162 -3.89 -4.22 16.01
C GLY A 162 -3.85 -2.72 16.27
N LEU A 163 -2.99 -2.27 17.19
CA LEU A 163 -2.70 -0.86 17.46
C LEU A 163 -1.71 -0.25 16.45
N SER A 164 -1.12 -1.06 15.55
CA SER A 164 -0.32 -0.59 14.42
C SER A 164 -1.15 -0.41 13.15
N LYS A 165 -2.02 -1.37 12.82
CA LYS A 165 -2.91 -1.29 11.65
C LYS A 165 -4.06 -2.31 11.71
N GLU A 166 -5.19 -1.93 11.11
CA GLU A 166 -6.44 -2.69 11.06
C GLU A 166 -6.32 -4.06 10.35
N ILE A 167 -5.33 -4.23 9.49
CA ILE A 167 -5.07 -5.51 8.80
C ILE A 167 -4.79 -6.65 9.80
N ALA A 168 -4.32 -6.33 11.00
CA ALA A 168 -4.12 -7.31 12.06
C ALA A 168 -5.41 -7.90 12.64
N TYR A 169 -6.57 -7.33 12.33
CA TYR A 169 -7.87 -7.84 12.84
C TYR A 169 -8.24 -9.21 12.27
N VAL A 170 -7.56 -9.66 11.21
CA VAL A 170 -7.73 -11.00 10.64
C VAL A 170 -6.91 -12.09 11.35
N LEU A 171 -5.99 -11.73 12.25
CA LEU A 171 -5.12 -12.67 12.94
C LEU A 171 -5.85 -13.82 13.64
N PRO A 172 -7.00 -13.62 14.32
CA PRO A 172 -7.78 -14.71 14.89
C PRO A 172 -8.22 -15.75 13.85
N LEU A 173 -8.61 -15.29 12.65
CA LEU A 173 -9.02 -16.17 11.55
C LEU A 173 -7.83 -16.97 11.02
N LEU A 174 -6.67 -16.34 10.85
CA LEU A 174 -5.44 -17.00 10.41
C LEU A 174 -4.95 -18.01 11.47
N ALA A 175 -5.00 -17.64 12.76
CA ALA A 175 -4.68 -18.54 13.86
C ALA A 175 -5.64 -19.75 13.95
N THR A 176 -6.87 -19.60 13.47
CA THR A 176 -7.85 -20.70 13.34
C THR A 176 -7.56 -21.55 12.09
N LEU A 177 -7.26 -20.91 10.96
CA LEU A 177 -6.99 -21.58 9.69
C LEU A 177 -5.79 -22.54 9.77
N ILE A 178 -4.71 -22.13 10.47
CA ILE A 178 -3.48 -22.94 10.59
C ILE A 178 -3.76 -24.35 11.14
N PRO A 179 -4.31 -24.54 12.36
CA PRO A 179 -4.55 -25.89 12.89
C PRO A 179 -5.71 -26.62 12.19
N LEU A 180 -6.56 -25.93 11.45
CA LEU A 180 -7.56 -26.59 10.60
C LEU A 180 -6.94 -27.20 9.37
N ALA A 181 -6.04 -26.48 8.69
CA ALA A 181 -5.32 -26.95 7.54
C ALA A 181 -4.20 -27.96 7.90
N PHE A 182 -3.56 -27.77 9.06
CA PHE A 182 -2.41 -28.57 9.53
C PHE A 182 -2.71 -29.17 10.91
N PRO A 183 -3.48 -30.27 11.00
CA PRO A 183 -3.90 -30.88 12.26
C PRO A 183 -2.72 -31.31 13.16
N GLU A 184 -1.56 -31.59 12.57
CA GLU A 184 -0.30 -31.91 13.26
C GLU A 184 0.19 -30.77 14.17
N LEU A 185 -0.23 -29.56 13.91
CA LEU A 185 0.08 -28.37 14.72
C LEU A 185 -0.95 -28.11 15.83
N ARG A 186 -2.01 -28.91 15.89
CA ARG A 186 -3.01 -28.77 16.97
C ARG A 186 -2.40 -29.09 18.31
N ARG A 187 -2.35 -28.12 19.18
CA ARG A 187 -1.96 -28.28 20.58
C ARG A 187 -3.19 -28.45 21.44
N ARG A 188 -3.02 -29.00 22.64
CA ARG A 188 -4.13 -29.08 23.62
C ARG A 188 -4.73 -27.69 23.83
N ARG A 189 -6.07 -27.57 23.74
CA ARG A 189 -6.82 -26.31 23.87
C ARG A 189 -6.40 -25.25 22.86
N TRP A 190 -6.04 -25.67 21.61
CA TRP A 190 -5.57 -24.77 20.55
C TRP A 190 -6.54 -23.60 20.28
N TRP A 191 -7.85 -23.82 20.42
CA TRP A 191 -8.92 -22.84 20.20
C TRP A 191 -8.88 -21.65 21.17
N LEU A 192 -8.21 -21.76 22.34
CA LEU A 192 -8.02 -20.63 23.26
C LEU A 192 -7.15 -19.52 22.65
N VAL A 193 -6.24 -19.85 21.73
CA VAL A 193 -5.35 -18.88 21.10
C VAL A 193 -6.12 -17.94 20.17
N PRO A 194 -6.85 -18.42 19.15
CA PRO A 194 -7.66 -17.51 18.33
C PRO A 194 -8.78 -16.83 19.13
N GLY A 195 -9.33 -17.46 20.16
CA GLY A 195 -10.29 -16.83 21.07
C GLY A 195 -9.70 -15.63 21.82
N ALA A 196 -8.50 -15.78 22.36
CA ALA A 196 -7.79 -14.68 23.01
C ALA A 196 -7.43 -13.55 22.03
N MET A 197 -6.97 -13.90 20.82
CA MET A 197 -6.74 -12.90 19.77
C MET A 197 -8.02 -12.16 19.38
N ALA A 198 -9.14 -12.87 19.26
CA ALA A 198 -10.43 -12.27 18.93
C ALA A 198 -10.90 -11.30 20.01
N LEU A 199 -10.70 -11.65 21.28
CA LEU A 199 -11.01 -10.76 22.40
C LEU A 199 -10.16 -9.48 22.35
N VAL A 200 -8.87 -9.60 22.07
CA VAL A 200 -7.97 -8.43 21.91
C VAL A 200 -8.44 -7.53 20.77
N VAL A 201 -8.74 -8.12 19.61
CA VAL A 201 -9.24 -7.37 18.45
C VAL A 201 -10.56 -6.66 18.77
N LEU A 202 -11.47 -7.34 19.47
CA LEU A 202 -12.75 -6.74 19.91
C LEU A 202 -12.52 -5.55 20.84
N VAL A 203 -11.63 -5.67 21.82
CA VAL A 203 -11.30 -4.57 22.74
C VAL A 203 -10.72 -3.38 21.96
N ILE A 204 -9.78 -3.63 21.05
CA ILE A 204 -9.19 -2.57 20.21
C ILE A 204 -10.26 -1.91 19.32
N ALA A 205 -11.17 -2.70 18.74
CA ALA A 205 -12.26 -2.17 17.91
C ALA A 205 -13.21 -1.27 18.71
N ILE A 206 -13.52 -1.64 19.97
CA ILE A 206 -14.34 -0.82 20.88
C ILE A 206 -13.61 0.48 21.24
N VAL A 207 -12.33 0.39 21.63
CA VAL A 207 -11.51 1.59 21.95
C VAL A 207 -11.44 2.51 20.74
N ARG A 208 -11.18 1.95 19.56
CA ARG A 208 -11.15 2.73 18.32
C ARG A 208 -12.48 3.41 18.01
N LEU A 209 -13.59 2.68 18.13
CA LEU A 209 -14.93 3.23 17.92
C LEU A 209 -15.18 4.43 18.84
N HIS A 210 -14.73 4.35 20.09
CA HIS A 210 -14.85 5.44 21.07
C HIS A 210 -13.98 6.65 20.73
N ILE A 211 -12.73 6.43 20.25
CA ILE A 211 -11.76 7.53 20.02
C ILE A 211 -12.00 8.21 18.67
N VAL A 212 -12.28 7.44 17.60
CA VAL A 212 -12.36 7.96 16.23
C VAL A 212 -13.74 7.86 15.59
N GLY A 213 -14.73 7.34 16.30
CA GLY A 213 -16.12 7.25 15.82
C GLY A 213 -16.38 6.22 14.73
N GLY A 214 -15.41 5.34 14.42
CA GLY A 214 -15.56 4.35 13.36
C GLY A 214 -14.61 3.17 13.46
N ILE A 215 -15.05 2.00 12.97
CA ILE A 215 -14.23 0.79 12.93
C ILE A 215 -13.35 0.75 11.68
N ALA A 216 -13.81 1.31 10.55
CA ALA A 216 -13.09 1.34 9.28
C ALA A 216 -12.23 2.61 9.15
N GLY A 217 -11.01 2.47 8.61
CA GLY A 217 -10.12 3.61 8.37
C GLY A 217 -10.58 4.48 7.19
N TYR A 218 -11.18 3.89 6.17
CA TYR A 218 -11.60 4.57 4.94
C TYR A 218 -13.12 4.72 4.87
N VAL A 219 -13.67 5.76 5.48
CA VAL A 219 -15.12 5.99 5.60
C VAL A 219 -15.77 6.37 4.26
N ALA A 220 -15.02 6.99 3.36
CA ALA A 220 -15.53 7.48 2.07
C ALA A 220 -15.97 6.36 1.09
N TYR A 221 -15.66 5.11 1.38
CA TYR A 221 -15.91 3.97 0.49
C TYR A 221 -16.96 3.02 1.07
N PRO A 222 -18.25 3.12 0.63
CA PRO A 222 -19.32 2.29 1.18
C PRO A 222 -19.14 0.81 0.85
N TRP A 223 -19.55 -0.06 1.78
CA TRP A 223 -19.58 -1.50 1.64
C TRP A 223 -20.77 -1.93 0.78
N THR A 224 -20.55 -2.16 -0.51
CA THR A 224 -21.56 -2.68 -1.44
C THR A 224 -21.05 -3.93 -2.12
N LEU A 225 -21.93 -4.88 -2.44
CA LEU A 225 -21.56 -6.12 -3.16
C LEU A 225 -20.82 -5.82 -4.47
N LYS A 226 -21.25 -4.79 -5.19
CA LYS A 226 -20.60 -4.35 -6.44
C LYS A 226 -19.15 -3.92 -6.20
N ARG A 227 -18.89 -3.14 -5.15
CA ARG A 227 -17.52 -2.72 -4.78
C ARG A 227 -16.68 -3.89 -4.31
N MET A 228 -17.25 -4.75 -3.47
CA MET A 228 -16.55 -5.93 -2.99
C MET A 228 -16.15 -6.85 -4.15
N GLY A 229 -17.03 -7.07 -5.12
CA GLY A 229 -16.72 -7.84 -6.33
C GLY A 229 -15.63 -7.19 -7.19
N ALA A 230 -15.70 -5.87 -7.38
CA ALA A 230 -14.67 -5.11 -8.10
C ALA A 230 -13.32 -5.14 -7.37
N ALA A 231 -13.33 -5.02 -6.04
CA ALA A 231 -12.13 -5.12 -5.22
C ALA A 231 -11.49 -6.51 -5.34
N LEU A 232 -12.26 -7.59 -5.18
CA LEU A 232 -11.76 -8.96 -5.37
C LEU A 232 -11.16 -9.17 -6.76
N GLY A 233 -11.83 -8.66 -7.81
CA GLY A 233 -11.32 -8.70 -9.18
C GLY A 233 -10.00 -7.94 -9.32
N SER A 234 -9.87 -6.76 -8.72
CA SER A 234 -8.64 -5.96 -8.75
C SER A 234 -7.50 -6.64 -8.01
N TYR A 235 -7.76 -7.23 -6.83
CA TYR A 235 -6.77 -7.99 -6.07
C TYR A 235 -6.30 -9.24 -6.82
N ALA A 236 -7.25 -9.99 -7.41
CA ALA A 236 -6.91 -11.16 -8.20
C ALA A 236 -6.04 -10.79 -9.42
N LEU A 237 -6.41 -9.73 -10.14
CA LEU A 237 -5.64 -9.24 -11.29
C LEU A 237 -4.27 -8.69 -10.85
N ALA A 238 -4.21 -7.91 -9.78
CA ALA A 238 -2.97 -7.40 -9.22
C ALA A 238 -2.02 -8.52 -8.78
N SER A 239 -2.53 -9.65 -8.29
CA SER A 239 -1.69 -10.78 -7.87
C SER A 239 -0.86 -11.40 -9.00
N VAL A 240 -1.29 -11.26 -10.25
CA VAL A 240 -0.69 -11.90 -11.43
C VAL A 240 -0.17 -10.93 -12.49
N THR A 241 -0.38 -9.61 -12.28
CA THR A 241 0.15 -8.57 -13.18
C THR A 241 1.39 -7.92 -12.59
N PRO A 242 2.33 -7.43 -13.39
CA PRO A 242 3.43 -6.60 -12.89
C PRO A 242 2.88 -5.26 -12.35
N PRO A 243 3.57 -4.63 -11.38
CA PRO A 243 3.12 -3.36 -10.78
C PRO A 243 3.13 -2.18 -11.75
N ASP A 244 4.03 -2.17 -12.72
CA ASP A 244 4.17 -1.10 -13.70
C ASP A 244 3.71 -1.58 -15.09
N LEU A 245 2.45 -1.26 -15.43
CA LEU A 245 1.84 -1.70 -16.68
C LEU A 245 2.36 -0.97 -17.92
N GLU A 246 3.10 0.14 -17.77
CA GLU A 246 3.67 0.83 -18.92
C GLU A 246 4.77 0.02 -19.62
N VAL A 247 5.43 -0.87 -18.88
CA VAL A 247 6.34 -1.86 -19.49
C VAL A 247 5.61 -2.72 -20.51
N LEU A 248 4.27 -2.77 -20.44
CA LEU A 248 3.40 -3.61 -21.24
C LEU A 248 2.34 -2.77 -22.00
N ARG A 249 2.74 -1.71 -22.68
CA ARG A 249 1.85 -0.76 -23.42
C ARG A 249 0.89 -1.39 -24.44
N HIS A 250 0.96 -2.69 -24.70
CA HIS A 250 0.14 -3.39 -25.67
C HIS A 250 -0.89 -4.32 -25.01
N LYS A 251 -1.97 -4.63 -25.70
CA LYS A 251 -3.03 -5.59 -25.28
C LYS A 251 -2.49 -6.96 -24.83
N VAL A 252 -1.23 -7.26 -25.11
CA VAL A 252 -0.46 -8.45 -24.68
C VAL A 252 -0.47 -8.63 -23.15
N TYR A 253 -0.52 -7.55 -22.34
CA TYR A 253 -0.53 -7.69 -20.88
C TYR A 253 -1.86 -8.23 -20.32
N LEU A 254 -2.97 -8.18 -21.07
CA LEU A 254 -4.20 -8.89 -20.68
C LEU A 254 -4.08 -10.39 -20.94
N LEU A 255 -3.26 -10.79 -21.92
CA LEU A 255 -3.00 -12.19 -22.22
C LEU A 255 -2.12 -12.85 -21.15
N LEU A 256 -1.14 -12.11 -20.59
CA LEU A 256 -0.21 -12.64 -19.60
C LEU A 256 -0.91 -13.11 -18.30
N PRO A 257 -1.75 -12.29 -17.63
CA PRO A 257 -2.54 -12.77 -16.50
C PRO A 257 -3.44 -13.96 -16.84
N GLY A 258 -4.09 -13.92 -17.98
CA GLY A 258 -4.92 -15.03 -18.46
C GLY A 258 -4.12 -16.32 -18.62
N LEU A 259 -2.94 -16.24 -19.21
CA LEU A 259 -2.03 -17.38 -19.36
C LEU A 259 -1.54 -17.89 -17.98
N LEU A 260 -1.15 -17.01 -17.09
CA LEU A 260 -0.71 -17.40 -15.73
C LEU A 260 -1.82 -18.08 -14.95
N VAL A 261 -3.04 -17.56 -15.00
CA VAL A 261 -4.22 -18.20 -14.38
C VAL A 261 -4.48 -19.57 -15.00
N ALA A 262 -4.42 -19.69 -16.32
CA ALA A 262 -4.60 -20.96 -17.02
C ALA A 262 -3.52 -21.98 -16.63
N LEU A 263 -2.25 -21.55 -16.53
CA LEU A 263 -1.13 -22.42 -16.09
C LEU A 263 -1.30 -22.88 -14.63
N VAL A 264 -1.70 -21.97 -13.73
CA VAL A 264 -1.99 -22.32 -12.32
C VAL A 264 -3.17 -23.30 -12.26
N ALA A 265 -4.25 -23.03 -12.97
CA ALA A 265 -5.42 -23.92 -13.02
C ALA A 265 -5.05 -25.30 -13.58
N ALA A 266 -4.32 -25.35 -14.67
CA ALA A 266 -3.83 -26.61 -15.26
C ALA A 266 -2.93 -27.37 -14.27
N ARG A 267 -2.04 -26.66 -13.55
CA ARG A 267 -1.19 -27.27 -12.54
C ARG A 267 -1.99 -27.83 -11.37
N VAL A 268 -2.94 -27.07 -10.84
CA VAL A 268 -3.85 -27.54 -9.78
C VAL A 268 -4.64 -28.77 -10.24
N TRP A 269 -5.16 -28.75 -11.45
CA TRP A 269 -5.87 -29.89 -12.04
C TRP A 269 -4.98 -31.15 -12.12
N VAL A 270 -3.71 -31.01 -12.54
CA VAL A 270 -2.73 -32.13 -12.54
C VAL A 270 -2.52 -32.67 -11.12
N LEU A 271 -2.36 -31.79 -10.12
CA LEU A 271 -2.18 -32.18 -8.72
C LEU A 271 -3.42 -32.97 -8.21
N VAL A 272 -4.60 -32.48 -8.50
CA VAL A 272 -5.87 -33.13 -8.15
C VAL A 272 -6.03 -34.49 -8.84
N ARG A 273 -5.77 -34.55 -10.16
CA ARG A 273 -5.80 -35.83 -10.91
C ARG A 273 -4.82 -36.86 -10.41
N ARG A 274 -3.61 -36.42 -10.04
CA ARG A 274 -2.58 -37.30 -9.44
C ARG A 274 -2.88 -37.65 -7.99
N ARG A 275 -3.99 -37.15 -7.42
CA ARG A 275 -4.41 -37.35 -6.02
C ARG A 275 -3.34 -36.93 -4.99
N LEU A 276 -2.52 -35.92 -5.33
CA LEU A 276 -1.50 -35.36 -4.46
C LEU A 276 -2.16 -34.43 -3.43
N ARG A 277 -2.62 -35.00 -2.30
CA ARG A 277 -3.41 -34.30 -1.30
C ARG A 277 -2.68 -33.15 -0.65
N ASP A 278 -1.39 -33.32 -0.32
CA ASP A 278 -0.58 -32.31 0.38
C ASP A 278 -0.41 -30.99 -0.41
N PRO A 279 0.08 -30.98 -1.67
CA PRO A 279 0.18 -29.74 -2.42
C PRO A 279 -1.16 -29.05 -2.63
N VAL A 280 -2.24 -29.81 -2.90
CA VAL A 280 -3.59 -29.24 -3.04
C VAL A 280 -4.03 -28.57 -1.74
N ARG A 281 -3.81 -29.19 -0.59
CA ARG A 281 -4.10 -28.65 0.75
C ARG A 281 -3.34 -27.33 0.96
N ILE A 282 -2.05 -27.30 0.63
CA ILE A 282 -1.19 -26.13 0.81
C ILE A 282 -1.62 -24.98 -0.12
N VAL A 283 -1.94 -25.27 -1.38
CA VAL A 283 -2.46 -24.26 -2.31
C VAL A 283 -3.79 -23.69 -1.79
N ALA A 284 -4.72 -24.56 -1.37
CA ALA A 284 -6.00 -24.14 -0.79
C ALA A 284 -5.78 -23.28 0.46
N PHE A 285 -4.87 -23.67 1.36
CA PHE A 285 -4.50 -22.90 2.55
C PHE A 285 -4.02 -21.50 2.15
N GLY A 286 -3.08 -21.39 1.20
CA GLY A 286 -2.52 -20.10 0.78
C GLY A 286 -3.57 -19.20 0.13
N LEU A 287 -4.49 -19.74 -0.68
CA LEU A 287 -5.59 -18.98 -1.27
C LEU A 287 -6.62 -18.53 -0.22
N ILE A 288 -6.97 -19.40 0.74
CA ILE A 288 -7.88 -19.03 1.84
C ILE A 288 -7.22 -17.96 2.71
N TRP A 289 -5.92 -18.08 3.02
CA TRP A 289 -5.15 -17.05 3.72
C TRP A 289 -5.26 -15.71 3.00
N PHE A 290 -4.97 -15.68 1.69
CA PHE A 290 -5.08 -14.47 0.88
C PHE A 290 -6.48 -13.86 0.96
N LEU A 291 -7.53 -14.64 0.77
CA LEU A 291 -8.91 -14.16 0.82
C LEU A 291 -9.29 -13.62 2.21
N LEU A 292 -8.90 -14.31 3.29
CA LEU A 292 -9.17 -13.86 4.65
C LEU A 292 -8.49 -12.53 4.96
N THR A 293 -7.26 -12.32 4.46
CA THR A 293 -6.53 -11.07 4.68
C THR A 293 -7.11 -9.87 3.94
N LEU A 294 -7.91 -10.09 2.91
CA LEU A 294 -8.61 -9.03 2.19
C LEU A 294 -9.90 -8.55 2.88
N LEU A 295 -10.44 -9.32 3.84
CA LEU A 295 -11.73 -9.00 4.49
C LEU A 295 -11.82 -7.56 5.00
N PRO A 296 -10.82 -6.97 5.69
CA PRO A 296 -10.91 -5.60 6.19
C PRO A 296 -10.89 -4.53 5.09
N THR A 297 -10.54 -4.90 3.87
CA THR A 297 -10.27 -3.97 2.75
C THR A 297 -11.11 -4.25 1.50
N LEU A 298 -12.14 -5.10 1.62
CA LEU A 298 -13.00 -5.46 0.48
C LEU A 298 -13.81 -4.28 -0.10
N ASN A 299 -13.92 -3.17 0.61
CA ASN A 299 -14.51 -1.93 0.09
C ASN A 299 -13.50 -1.07 -0.70
N LEU A 300 -12.21 -1.45 -0.70
CA LEU A 300 -11.11 -0.79 -1.39
C LEU A 300 -10.61 -1.67 -2.53
N ALA A 301 -10.25 -1.05 -3.64
CA ALA A 301 -9.66 -1.77 -4.75
C ALA A 301 -8.21 -1.32 -4.96
N VAL A 302 -7.38 -2.21 -5.51
CA VAL A 302 -6.06 -1.83 -6.02
C VAL A 302 -6.24 -1.14 -7.36
N ASP A 303 -5.68 0.04 -7.51
CA ASP A 303 -5.54 0.64 -8.84
C ASP A 303 -4.34 0.01 -9.55
N ILE A 304 -4.64 -0.78 -10.57
CA ILE A 304 -3.60 -1.53 -11.28
C ILE A 304 -2.69 -0.60 -12.09
N SER A 305 -3.18 0.58 -12.46
CA SER A 305 -2.45 1.54 -13.29
C SER A 305 -1.44 2.38 -12.49
N THR A 306 -1.76 2.66 -11.23
CA THR A 306 -0.91 3.45 -10.32
C THR A 306 -0.37 2.64 -9.16
N ALA A 307 -0.72 1.37 -9.07
CA ALA A 307 -0.43 0.48 -7.94
C ALA A 307 -0.93 0.99 -6.56
N ASN A 308 -1.79 2.01 -6.55
CA ASN A 308 -2.37 2.53 -5.32
C ASN A 308 -3.20 1.44 -4.62
N GLY A 309 -2.88 1.18 -3.36
CA GLY A 309 -3.51 0.14 -2.55
C GLY A 309 -2.82 -1.23 -2.62
N GLU A 310 -1.67 -1.39 -3.26
CA GLU A 310 -0.91 -2.66 -3.27
C GLU A 310 -0.57 -3.13 -1.85
N ARG A 311 -0.31 -2.20 -0.94
CA ARG A 311 -0.05 -2.50 0.49
C ARG A 311 -1.17 -3.29 1.15
N LEU A 312 -2.40 -3.20 0.65
CA LEU A 312 -3.54 -3.96 1.19
C LEU A 312 -3.41 -5.47 0.97
N MET A 313 -2.57 -5.88 0.00
CA MET A 313 -2.26 -7.28 -0.28
C MET A 313 -1.04 -7.80 0.49
N PHE A 314 -0.35 -6.96 1.26
CA PHE A 314 0.95 -7.27 1.84
C PHE A 314 0.91 -8.52 2.75
N LEU A 315 -0.01 -8.59 3.73
CA LEU A 315 -0.19 -9.80 4.55
C LEU A 315 -0.72 -10.98 3.73
N GLY A 316 -1.52 -10.72 2.70
CA GLY A 316 -2.08 -11.74 1.81
C GLY A 316 -1.02 -12.44 0.97
N SER A 317 0.03 -11.71 0.58
CA SER A 317 1.12 -12.24 -0.24
C SER A 317 1.90 -13.38 0.45
N VAL A 318 1.86 -13.48 1.79
CA VAL A 318 2.39 -14.64 2.54
C VAL A 318 1.69 -15.93 2.10
N GLY A 319 0.37 -15.91 2.01
CA GLY A 319 -0.41 -17.06 1.53
C GLY A 319 -0.12 -17.39 0.06
N LEU A 320 -0.02 -16.36 -0.80
CA LEU A 320 0.33 -16.55 -2.21
C LEU A 320 1.72 -17.15 -2.38
N ALA A 321 2.71 -16.72 -1.59
CA ALA A 321 4.07 -17.25 -1.60
C ALA A 321 4.12 -18.73 -1.18
N ILE A 322 3.35 -19.11 -0.16
CA ILE A 322 3.21 -20.51 0.28
C ILE A 322 2.52 -21.37 -0.80
N ALA A 323 1.46 -20.84 -1.43
CA ALA A 323 0.78 -21.54 -2.52
C ALA A 323 1.72 -21.72 -3.74
N PHE A 324 2.45 -20.68 -4.11
CA PHE A 324 3.45 -20.73 -5.19
C PHE A 324 4.51 -21.79 -4.90
N ALA A 325 5.04 -21.86 -3.67
CA ALA A 325 6.02 -22.86 -3.29
C ALA A 325 5.49 -24.29 -3.49
N ALA A 326 4.23 -24.56 -3.14
CA ALA A 326 3.62 -25.87 -3.36
C ALA A 326 3.40 -26.21 -4.84
N LEU A 327 3.10 -25.20 -5.68
CA LEU A 327 2.93 -25.41 -7.12
C LEU A 327 4.25 -25.75 -7.83
N VAL A 328 5.38 -25.20 -7.35
CA VAL A 328 6.67 -25.34 -8.02
C VAL A 328 7.50 -26.49 -7.45
N ASP A 329 7.51 -26.70 -6.13
CA ASP A 329 8.37 -27.72 -5.50
C ASP A 329 8.05 -29.16 -5.95
N ASP A 330 6.77 -29.43 -6.25
CA ASP A 330 6.31 -30.74 -6.72
C ASP A 330 6.56 -31.00 -8.23
N LEU A 331 7.27 -30.14 -8.93
CA LEU A 331 7.68 -30.42 -10.31
C LEU A 331 8.75 -31.49 -10.32
N SER A 332 8.49 -32.60 -11.01
CA SER A 332 9.39 -33.74 -11.12
C SER A 332 10.67 -33.42 -11.91
N ASP A 333 10.56 -32.54 -12.92
CA ASP A 333 11.70 -32.09 -13.69
C ASP A 333 12.47 -30.99 -12.92
N ARG A 334 13.68 -31.33 -12.46
CA ARG A 334 14.56 -30.40 -11.74
C ARG A 334 15.01 -29.23 -12.60
N ARG A 335 15.22 -29.42 -13.91
CA ARG A 335 15.65 -28.33 -14.81
C ARG A 335 14.52 -27.33 -15.00
N LEU A 336 13.31 -27.83 -15.28
CA LEU A 336 12.14 -26.97 -15.40
C LEU A 336 11.90 -26.19 -14.10
N ARG A 337 11.97 -26.85 -12.92
CA ARG A 337 11.83 -26.19 -11.62
C ARG A 337 12.87 -25.11 -11.43
N ALA A 338 14.15 -25.40 -11.68
CA ALA A 338 15.22 -24.42 -11.54
C ALA A 338 15.05 -23.24 -12.52
N SER A 339 14.66 -23.49 -13.76
CA SER A 339 14.39 -22.45 -14.76
C SER A 339 13.22 -21.52 -14.36
N LEU A 340 12.12 -22.10 -13.86
CA LEU A 340 10.98 -21.33 -13.37
C LEU A 340 11.33 -20.47 -12.16
N LEU A 341 12.06 -21.04 -11.19
CA LEU A 341 12.51 -20.27 -10.02
C LEU A 341 13.51 -19.18 -10.40
N GLY A 342 14.43 -19.46 -11.31
CA GLY A 342 15.38 -18.49 -11.84
C GLY A 342 14.66 -17.35 -12.58
N ALA A 343 13.73 -17.67 -13.46
CA ALA A 343 12.95 -16.68 -14.18
C ALA A 343 12.09 -15.80 -13.23
N ALA A 344 11.42 -16.43 -12.24
CA ALA A 344 10.66 -15.72 -11.23
C ALA A 344 11.55 -14.82 -10.37
N ALA A 345 12.76 -15.27 -10.03
CA ALA A 345 13.73 -14.48 -9.28
C ALA A 345 14.22 -13.25 -10.05
N VAL A 346 14.59 -13.44 -11.31
CA VAL A 346 15.05 -12.32 -12.17
C VAL A 346 13.90 -11.32 -12.39
N ALA A 347 12.72 -11.81 -12.75
CA ALA A 347 11.55 -10.94 -12.95
C ALA A 347 11.16 -10.20 -11.66
N GLY A 348 11.07 -10.92 -10.53
CA GLY A 348 10.72 -10.34 -9.24
C GLY A 348 11.73 -9.28 -8.79
N LEU A 349 13.04 -9.57 -8.89
CA LEU A 349 14.08 -8.62 -8.54
C LEU A 349 14.04 -7.38 -9.44
N SER A 350 13.95 -7.55 -10.77
CA SER A 350 13.92 -6.44 -11.72
C SER A 350 12.71 -5.53 -11.50
N LEU A 351 11.53 -6.11 -11.28
CA LEU A 351 10.30 -5.35 -11.02
C LEU A 351 10.32 -4.67 -9.64
N SER A 352 10.92 -5.30 -8.62
CA SER A 352 11.07 -4.67 -7.30
C SER A 352 12.04 -3.49 -7.33
N LEU A 353 13.16 -3.62 -8.04
CA LEU A 353 14.10 -2.52 -8.27
C LEU A 353 13.46 -1.38 -9.06
N LEU A 354 12.67 -1.70 -10.09
CA LEU A 354 11.90 -0.70 -10.84
C LEU A 354 10.88 0.01 -9.94
N SER A 355 10.17 -0.74 -9.10
CA SER A 355 9.24 -0.16 -8.13
C SER A 355 9.97 0.80 -7.18
N ALA A 356 11.10 0.39 -6.60
CA ALA A 356 11.90 1.26 -5.74
C ALA A 356 12.40 2.51 -6.46
N TRP A 357 12.79 2.39 -7.72
CA TRP A 357 13.16 3.53 -8.56
C TRP A 357 12.01 4.52 -8.78
N ASN A 358 10.79 4.02 -8.99
CA ASN A 358 9.63 4.88 -9.14
C ASN A 358 9.41 5.77 -7.90
N TRP A 359 9.69 5.26 -6.70
CA TRP A 359 9.60 6.05 -5.46
C TRP A 359 10.67 7.15 -5.38
N ILE A 360 11.89 6.90 -5.87
CA ILE A 360 12.95 7.93 -5.95
C ILE A 360 12.54 9.04 -6.92
N GLU A 361 12.01 8.68 -8.09
CA GLU A 361 11.57 9.70 -9.08
C GLU A 361 10.34 10.48 -8.57
N ALA A 362 9.41 9.82 -7.89
CA ALA A 362 8.28 10.47 -7.25
C ALA A 362 8.75 11.51 -6.21
N GLU A 363 9.76 11.18 -5.42
CA GLU A 363 10.37 12.11 -4.45
C GLU A 363 11.01 13.31 -5.15
N ARG A 364 11.78 13.10 -6.21
CA ARG A 364 12.39 14.19 -6.98
C ARG A 364 11.36 15.17 -7.56
N ILE A 365 10.22 14.64 -8.02
CA ILE A 365 9.10 15.47 -8.47
C ILE A 365 8.47 16.19 -7.27
N SER A 366 8.24 15.48 -6.17
CA SER A 366 7.69 16.05 -4.94
C SER A 366 8.52 17.23 -4.45
N SER A 367 9.84 17.06 -4.31
CA SER A 367 10.74 18.12 -3.85
C SER A 367 10.69 19.36 -4.77
N ARG A 368 10.75 19.19 -6.10
CA ARG A 368 10.61 20.32 -7.04
C ARG A 368 9.27 21.02 -6.94
N VAL A 369 8.19 20.27 -6.74
CA VAL A 369 6.84 20.83 -6.60
C VAL A 369 6.72 21.61 -5.29
N ILE A 370 7.27 21.10 -4.18
CA ILE A 370 7.27 21.81 -2.89
C ILE A 370 8.08 23.10 -2.98
N ASP A 371 9.29 23.06 -3.55
CA ASP A 371 10.15 24.23 -3.71
C ASP A 371 9.47 25.32 -4.54
N SER A 372 8.88 24.93 -5.67
CA SER A 372 8.15 25.87 -6.54
C SER A 372 6.87 26.38 -5.88
N ALA A 373 6.16 25.54 -5.13
CA ALA A 373 4.99 25.95 -4.36
C ALA A 373 5.36 26.97 -3.25
N ALA A 374 6.43 26.70 -2.52
CA ALA A 374 6.91 27.62 -1.48
C ALA A 374 7.32 28.98 -2.03
N ALA A 375 7.86 29.00 -3.27
CA ALA A 375 8.21 30.25 -3.96
C ALA A 375 6.97 31.01 -4.48
N LEU A 376 5.95 30.30 -4.96
CA LEU A 376 4.72 30.88 -5.53
C LEU A 376 3.68 31.26 -4.48
N ALA A 377 3.70 30.58 -3.32
CA ALA A 377 2.72 30.76 -2.27
C ALA A 377 2.71 32.21 -1.75
N PRO A 378 1.52 32.80 -1.55
CA PRO A 378 1.41 34.12 -0.96
C PRO A 378 1.93 34.06 0.49
N PRO A 379 2.30 35.22 1.09
CA PRO A 379 2.69 35.27 2.50
C PRO A 379 1.63 34.71 3.45
N ARG A 380 0.36 34.94 3.12
CA ARG A 380 -0.86 34.43 3.79
C ARG A 380 -1.93 34.22 2.75
N GLY A 381 -2.84 33.26 2.97
CA GLY A 381 -3.98 33.02 2.08
C GLY A 381 -4.00 31.61 1.51
N GLU A 382 -4.23 31.47 0.21
CA GLU A 382 -4.44 30.17 -0.42
C GLU A 382 -3.59 30.00 -1.68
N LEU A 383 -2.98 28.84 -1.82
CA LEU A 383 -2.36 28.36 -3.07
C LEU A 383 -3.31 27.32 -3.69
N VAL A 384 -3.94 27.69 -4.80
CA VAL A 384 -4.85 26.80 -5.51
C VAL A 384 -4.13 26.12 -6.65
N LEU A 385 -4.00 24.82 -6.59
CA LEU A 385 -3.37 24.00 -7.60
C LEU A 385 -4.42 23.52 -8.60
N LEU A 386 -4.49 24.14 -9.77
CA LEU A 386 -5.38 23.73 -10.88
C LEU A 386 -5.07 22.30 -11.34
N SER A 387 -3.79 21.91 -11.29
CA SER A 387 -3.35 20.52 -11.41
C SER A 387 -2.24 20.22 -10.41
N SER A 388 -2.21 18.99 -9.89
CA SER A 388 -1.17 18.52 -8.98
C SER A 388 -0.73 17.11 -9.38
N PRO A 389 0.57 16.78 -9.31
CA PRO A 389 1.01 15.42 -9.54
C PRO A 389 0.54 14.52 -8.40
N GLU A 390 -0.32 13.55 -8.71
CA GLU A 390 -0.85 12.58 -7.76
C GLU A 390 0.13 11.42 -7.56
N SER A 391 0.68 10.92 -8.65
CA SER A 391 1.62 9.80 -8.65
C SER A 391 2.59 9.87 -9.82
N PHE A 392 3.77 9.26 -9.62
CA PHE A 392 4.69 8.89 -10.69
C PHE A 392 4.61 7.37 -10.86
N ARG A 393 4.01 6.93 -11.97
CA ARG A 393 3.74 5.51 -12.21
C ARG A 393 3.06 4.85 -11.00
N THR A 394 3.80 4.01 -10.26
CA THR A 394 3.31 3.25 -9.10
C THR A 394 3.59 3.93 -7.75
N ALA A 395 4.22 5.08 -7.73
CA ALA A 395 4.60 5.78 -6.51
C ALA A 395 3.77 7.04 -6.30
N HIS A 396 3.27 7.23 -5.08
CA HIS A 396 2.52 8.44 -4.71
C HIS A 396 3.42 9.67 -4.69
N ILE A 397 2.86 10.83 -5.10
CA ILE A 397 3.49 12.14 -4.94
C ILE A 397 2.66 12.96 -3.96
N PHE A 398 1.46 13.39 -4.38
CA PHE A 398 0.52 14.13 -3.53
C PHE A 398 -0.91 13.64 -3.74
N PRO A 399 -1.32 12.55 -3.10
CA PRO A 399 -2.71 12.11 -3.12
C PRO A 399 -3.62 13.05 -2.30
N GLY A 400 -3.04 13.97 -1.53
CA GLY A 400 -3.66 14.94 -0.64
C GLY A 400 -2.61 15.58 0.28
N ASN A 401 -3.05 16.34 1.29
CA ASN A 401 -2.19 16.81 2.39
C ASN A 401 -1.01 17.73 2.02
N PHE A 402 -1.12 18.48 0.94
CA PHE A 402 -0.06 19.36 0.46
C PHE A 402 0.25 20.52 1.42
N ASP A 403 -0.74 20.95 2.21
CA ASP A 403 -0.55 21.93 3.29
C ASP A 403 0.48 21.48 4.32
N ALA A 404 0.56 20.18 4.63
CA ALA A 404 1.60 19.65 5.50
C ALA A 404 2.99 19.73 4.87
N ALA A 405 3.10 19.57 3.56
CA ALA A 405 4.34 19.74 2.82
C ALA A 405 4.75 21.23 2.74
N LEU A 406 3.80 22.14 2.56
CA LEU A 406 4.06 23.59 2.62
C LEU A 406 4.48 24.02 4.02
N GLU A 407 3.85 23.52 5.08
CA GLU A 407 4.27 23.75 6.47
C GLU A 407 5.70 23.25 6.71
N TRP A 408 6.05 22.10 6.14
CA TRP A 408 7.41 21.56 6.18
C TRP A 408 8.41 22.50 5.49
N ALA A 409 8.03 23.12 4.38
CA ALA A 409 8.82 24.13 3.66
C ALA A 409 8.79 25.53 4.30
N GLY A 410 8.25 25.67 5.52
CA GLY A 410 8.23 26.94 6.26
C GLY A 410 7.05 27.87 5.91
N ARG A 411 6.03 27.39 5.19
CA ARG A 411 4.83 28.16 4.82
C ARG A 411 3.63 27.79 5.72
N HIS A 412 3.59 28.33 6.93
CA HIS A 412 2.61 27.98 7.95
C HIS A 412 1.24 28.67 7.79
N ASP A 413 1.18 29.83 7.14
CA ASP A 413 -0.03 30.64 7.00
C ASP A 413 -0.73 30.48 5.63
N VAL A 414 -0.36 29.44 4.87
CA VAL A 414 -0.90 29.13 3.53
C VAL A 414 -1.69 27.84 3.57
N VAL A 415 -2.91 27.86 3.04
CA VAL A 415 -3.69 26.67 2.76
C VAL A 415 -3.52 26.29 1.29
N ALA A 416 -3.47 24.99 1.00
CA ALA A 416 -3.42 24.51 -0.37
C ALA A 416 -4.70 23.78 -0.74
N SER A 417 -5.26 24.13 -1.90
CA SER A 417 -6.42 23.46 -2.51
C SER A 417 -6.02 22.79 -3.81
N PHE A 418 -6.57 21.62 -4.08
CA PHE A 418 -6.29 20.84 -5.29
C PHE A 418 -7.51 20.75 -6.19
N CYS A 419 -7.28 20.83 -7.50
CA CYS A 419 -8.34 20.65 -8.47
C CYS A 419 -8.22 19.33 -9.24
N ALA A 420 -7.32 19.23 -10.20
CA ALA A 420 -7.20 18.05 -11.06
C ALA A 420 -5.94 17.23 -10.74
N PRO A 421 -6.09 15.93 -10.39
CA PRO A 421 -4.94 15.07 -10.22
C PRO A 421 -4.29 14.75 -11.57
N VAL A 422 -2.96 14.67 -11.59
CA VAL A 422 -2.16 14.31 -12.76
C VAL A 422 -1.30 13.09 -12.43
N ILE A 423 -1.41 12.05 -13.26
CA ILE A 423 -0.54 10.87 -13.17
C ILE A 423 0.66 11.09 -14.08
N VAL A 424 1.85 11.18 -13.47
CA VAL A 424 3.12 11.34 -14.20
C VAL A 424 3.64 9.94 -14.57
N ARG A 425 3.89 9.71 -15.85
CA ARG A 425 4.30 8.39 -16.35
C ARG A 425 5.73 8.32 -16.85
N GLU A 426 6.29 9.44 -17.24
CA GLU A 426 7.64 9.55 -17.77
C GLU A 426 8.39 10.68 -17.06
N SER A 427 9.70 10.55 -16.96
CA SER A 427 10.55 11.57 -16.33
C SER A 427 10.59 12.89 -17.12
N ASN A 428 10.18 12.85 -18.39
CA ASN A 428 9.95 14.02 -19.24
C ASN A 428 8.50 13.97 -19.75
N PRO A 429 7.53 14.27 -18.89
CA PRO A 429 6.14 14.29 -19.28
C PRO A 429 5.91 15.39 -20.30
N GLY A 430 5.11 15.13 -21.31
CA GLY A 430 4.66 16.15 -22.24
C GLY A 430 4.02 17.35 -21.52
N VAL A 431 4.00 18.48 -22.16
CA VAL A 431 3.58 19.76 -21.57
C VAL A 431 2.16 19.68 -21.02
N VAL A 432 2.00 19.98 -19.75
CA VAL A 432 0.71 20.36 -19.17
C VAL A 432 0.60 21.88 -19.30
N SER A 433 -0.47 22.36 -19.89
CA SER A 433 -0.76 23.78 -20.02
C SER A 433 -2.15 24.09 -19.52
N PHE A 434 -2.31 25.27 -18.94
CA PHE A 434 -3.62 25.80 -18.57
C PHE A 434 -3.87 27.13 -19.28
N GLU A 435 -5.06 27.26 -19.83
CA GLU A 435 -5.58 28.51 -20.41
C GLU A 435 -6.82 28.96 -19.67
N ARG A 436 -6.98 30.25 -19.46
CA ARG A 436 -8.19 30.82 -18.87
C ARG A 436 -9.29 30.86 -19.92
N ILE A 437 -10.46 30.27 -19.61
CA ILE A 437 -11.65 30.31 -20.49
C ILE A 437 -12.46 31.59 -20.19
N ASP A 438 -12.71 31.84 -18.89
CA ASP A 438 -13.44 33.01 -18.41
C ASP A 438 -12.97 33.40 -16.99
N SER A 439 -13.72 34.24 -16.29
CA SER A 439 -13.33 34.72 -14.97
C SER A 439 -13.19 33.63 -13.91
N THR A 440 -13.80 32.46 -14.10
CA THR A 440 -13.90 31.39 -13.11
C THR A 440 -13.41 30.03 -13.62
N ARG A 441 -13.30 29.84 -14.93
CA ARG A 441 -13.00 28.54 -15.53
C ARG A 441 -11.68 28.52 -16.25
N TYR A 442 -10.93 27.41 -16.08
CA TYR A 442 -9.62 27.18 -16.67
C TYR A 442 -9.63 25.83 -17.39
N ARG A 443 -9.07 25.77 -18.59
CA ARG A 443 -8.93 24.56 -19.37
C ARG A 443 -7.50 24.07 -19.28
N GLY A 444 -7.34 22.88 -18.70
CA GLY A 444 -6.08 22.14 -18.69
C GLY A 444 -6.01 21.17 -19.85
N ARG A 445 -4.86 21.12 -20.53
CA ARG A 445 -4.53 20.12 -21.55
C ARG A 445 -3.34 19.32 -21.08
N THR A 446 -3.45 18.00 -21.12
CA THR A 446 -2.36 17.08 -20.80
C THR A 446 -2.17 16.11 -21.96
N THR A 447 -0.94 15.81 -22.30
CA THR A 447 -0.61 14.82 -23.34
C THR A 447 -0.74 13.36 -22.85
N TRP A 448 -1.14 13.15 -21.59
CA TRP A 448 -1.18 11.83 -21.01
C TRP A 448 -2.58 11.19 -21.12
N ALA A 449 -2.64 10.07 -21.84
CA ALA A 449 -3.78 9.17 -21.81
C ALA A 449 -3.52 8.10 -20.74
N ALA A 450 -4.39 7.97 -19.75
CA ALA A 450 -4.38 6.78 -18.89
C ALA A 450 -4.79 5.57 -19.72
N PRO A 451 -3.97 4.50 -19.85
CA PRO A 451 -4.34 3.36 -20.69
C PRO A 451 -5.52 2.55 -20.14
N PHE A 452 -5.89 2.72 -18.88
CA PHE A 452 -7.01 2.03 -18.24
C PHE A 452 -7.80 2.89 -17.29
N ASP A 453 -9.05 3.09 -17.66
CA ASP A 453 -10.14 3.54 -16.82
C ASP A 453 -10.98 2.33 -16.40
N PHE A 454 -10.88 1.89 -15.13
CA PHE A 454 -11.95 1.13 -14.54
C PHE A 454 -13.09 2.10 -14.19
N PRO A 455 -14.17 2.16 -15.00
CA PRO A 455 -15.21 3.17 -14.84
C PRO A 455 -15.99 3.06 -13.51
N VAL A 456 -15.81 1.93 -12.81
CA VAL A 456 -16.48 1.65 -11.53
C VAL A 456 -15.81 2.38 -10.35
N LEU A 457 -14.54 2.76 -10.47
CA LEU A 457 -13.73 3.35 -9.39
C LEU A 457 -13.50 4.85 -9.56
N ARG A 458 -13.92 5.45 -10.68
CA ARG A 458 -13.83 6.88 -10.91
C ARG A 458 -15.07 7.59 -10.37
N LYS A 459 -15.01 7.98 -9.11
CA LYS A 459 -15.62 9.25 -8.68
C LYS A 459 -14.49 10.26 -8.56
N PRO A 460 -14.76 11.56 -8.87
CA PRO A 460 -13.83 12.62 -8.50
C PRO A 460 -13.43 12.38 -7.05
N SER A 461 -12.14 12.48 -6.76
CA SER A 461 -11.66 12.34 -5.40
C SER A 461 -12.46 13.29 -4.52
N PRO A 462 -13.06 12.85 -3.41
CA PRO A 462 -13.69 13.76 -2.46
C PRO A 462 -12.67 14.67 -1.77
N LEU A 463 -11.40 14.61 -2.18
CA LEU A 463 -10.26 15.30 -1.58
C LEU A 463 -10.22 16.80 -1.88
N SER A 464 -11.13 17.34 -2.70
CA SER A 464 -11.20 18.79 -2.89
C SER A 464 -12.63 19.26 -2.97
N PRO A 465 -13.25 19.64 -1.84
CA PRO A 465 -14.55 20.30 -1.84
C PRO A 465 -14.52 21.67 -2.53
N ASP A 466 -13.33 22.25 -2.69
CA ASP A 466 -13.10 23.62 -3.13
C ASP A 466 -12.86 23.76 -4.63
N CYS A 467 -13.05 22.68 -5.40
CA CYS A 467 -12.82 22.70 -6.84
C CYS A 467 -13.71 21.70 -7.58
N SER A 468 -14.40 22.16 -8.62
CA SER A 468 -15.07 21.27 -9.56
C SER A 468 -14.24 21.11 -10.83
N TYR A 469 -14.19 19.88 -11.37
CA TYR A 469 -13.60 19.65 -12.69
C TYR A 469 -14.46 18.73 -13.53
N THR A 470 -14.52 19.01 -14.83
CA THR A 470 -15.21 18.18 -15.82
C THR A 470 -14.25 17.82 -16.94
N ARG A 471 -14.42 16.61 -17.50
CA ARG A 471 -13.71 16.25 -18.72
C ARG A 471 -14.26 17.04 -19.89
N ASP A 472 -13.38 17.65 -20.66
CA ASP A 472 -13.73 18.20 -21.95
C ASP A 472 -13.70 17.08 -22.99
N ALA A 473 -14.88 16.66 -23.45
CA ALA A 473 -15.04 15.62 -24.47
C ALA A 473 -14.68 16.08 -25.89
N SER A 474 -14.31 17.34 -26.07
CA SER A 474 -14.04 17.95 -27.38
C SER A 474 -12.62 17.74 -27.91
N GLY A 475 -11.77 17.02 -27.15
CA GLY A 475 -10.39 16.69 -27.59
C GLY A 475 -10.36 15.49 -28.56
N PRO A 476 -9.42 15.45 -29.54
CA PRO A 476 -9.29 14.33 -30.43
C PRO A 476 -8.94 13.03 -29.67
N PRO A 477 -9.49 11.86 -30.05
CA PRO A 477 -9.18 10.60 -29.44
C PRO A 477 -7.68 10.30 -29.52
N GLY A 478 -7.03 10.10 -28.38
CA GLY A 478 -5.62 9.74 -28.27
C GLY A 478 -4.67 10.86 -27.86
N LEU A 479 -5.10 12.10 -27.81
CA LEU A 479 -4.34 13.25 -27.30
C LEU A 479 -4.99 13.77 -26.02
N GLY A 480 -4.37 13.47 -24.89
CA GLY A 480 -4.56 14.10 -23.58
C GLY A 480 -5.98 14.38 -23.08
N LEU A 481 -6.15 14.33 -21.79
CA LEU A 481 -7.40 14.73 -21.13
C LEU A 481 -7.43 16.28 -21.10
N ALA A 482 -8.29 16.91 -21.87
CA ALA A 482 -8.68 18.28 -21.59
C ALA A 482 -9.61 18.26 -20.35
N THR A 483 -9.29 19.07 -19.37
CA THR A 483 -10.03 19.18 -18.13
C THR A 483 -10.42 20.64 -17.93
N VAL A 484 -11.70 20.92 -17.73
CA VAL A 484 -12.17 22.23 -17.30
C VAL A 484 -12.25 22.23 -15.78
N VAL A 485 -11.54 23.18 -15.18
CA VAL A 485 -11.41 23.32 -13.74
C VAL A 485 -12.05 24.64 -13.32
N THR A 486 -12.87 24.60 -12.27
CA THR A 486 -13.48 25.77 -11.64
C THR A 486 -13.03 25.80 -10.19
N PRO A 487 -11.94 26.53 -9.86
CA PRO A 487 -11.50 26.68 -8.49
C PRO A 487 -12.47 27.56 -7.70
N LEU A 488 -12.70 27.19 -6.45
CA LEU A 488 -13.50 27.94 -5.48
C LEU A 488 -12.59 28.26 -4.28
N PRO A 489 -11.71 29.28 -4.38
CA PRO A 489 -10.78 29.62 -3.31
C PRO A 489 -11.54 30.00 -2.04
N SER A 490 -11.17 29.38 -0.92
CA SER A 490 -11.79 29.60 0.39
C SER A 490 -11.19 30.79 1.13
N ARG A 491 -9.99 31.24 0.72
CA ARG A 491 -9.23 32.32 1.37
C ARG A 491 -8.67 33.32 0.35
N GLN A 492 -8.52 34.55 0.78
CA GLN A 492 -7.88 35.61 -0.01
C GLN A 492 -6.68 36.19 0.77
N PRO A 493 -5.59 36.57 0.09
CA PRO A 493 -5.38 36.43 -1.35
C PRO A 493 -5.17 35.00 -1.80
N ALA A 494 -5.62 34.67 -3.01
CA ALA A 494 -5.42 33.35 -3.63
C ALA A 494 -4.46 33.47 -4.82
N VAL A 495 -3.50 32.54 -4.89
CA VAL A 495 -2.60 32.37 -6.02
C VAL A 495 -2.94 31.08 -6.75
N LEU A 496 -3.20 31.17 -8.04
CA LEU A 496 -3.45 30.02 -8.90
C LEU A 496 -2.15 29.51 -9.50
N ALA A 497 -1.90 28.22 -9.39
CA ALA A 497 -0.76 27.54 -9.98
C ALA A 497 -1.17 26.22 -10.64
N TYR A 498 -0.35 25.70 -11.50
CA TYR A 498 -0.54 24.40 -12.13
C TYR A 498 0.78 23.67 -12.27
N PHE A 499 0.74 22.36 -12.32
CA PHE A 499 1.89 21.51 -12.58
C PHE A 499 2.12 21.42 -14.09
N ASP A 500 3.28 21.89 -14.58
CA ASP A 500 3.62 21.94 -16.00
C ASP A 500 4.21 20.62 -16.54
N GLY A 501 4.38 19.64 -15.65
CA GLY A 501 5.05 18.37 -15.92
C GLY A 501 6.41 18.26 -15.22
N TYR A 502 6.96 19.36 -14.74
CA TYR A 502 8.25 19.41 -14.07
C TYR A 502 8.18 20.11 -12.71
N SER A 503 7.51 21.26 -12.64
CA SER A 503 7.38 22.10 -11.44
C SER A 503 6.03 22.82 -11.46
N LEU A 504 5.73 23.58 -10.39
CA LEU A 504 4.57 24.46 -10.42
C LEU A 504 4.86 25.77 -11.15
N ARG A 505 3.90 26.20 -11.94
CA ARG A 505 3.88 27.50 -12.63
C ARG A 505 2.68 28.31 -12.18
N ARG A 506 2.87 29.61 -12.04
CA ARG A 506 1.75 30.52 -11.82
C ARG A 506 0.84 30.53 -13.04
N CYS A 507 -0.48 30.41 -12.79
CA CYS A 507 -1.44 30.54 -13.89
C CYS A 507 -1.77 31.98 -14.20
N CYS A 508 -2.05 32.14 -15.46
CA CYS A 508 -2.78 33.16 -16.15
C CYS A 508 -3.21 34.30 -15.22
#